data_8d5e14d050e176826198bb0576f1510e
#
_entry.id   8d5e14d050e176826198bb0576f1510e
#
_cell.length_a   1.000
_cell.length_b   1.000
_cell.length_c   1.000
_cell.angle_alpha   90.00
_cell.angle_beta   90.00
_cell.angle_gamma   90.00
#
_symmetry.space_group_name_H-M   'P 1'
#
loop_
_entity.id
_entity.type
_entity.pdbx_description
1 polymer ?
#
loop_
_entity_poly.entity_id
_entity_poly.type
_entity_poly.pdbx_seq_one_letter_code
_entity_poly.pdbx_strand_id
1 'polypeptide(L)'
;MINKDLHYTLFEKLENFRKQGKNISELNPILALADDICEQIYQKKISHEDIELLITKMGSQLWSNQIHDLRVKTGAEKNIETLLAAKDLALVDVSKTIYHAVFTAHPVFSLSATNSCKLAEMAGKSLVKPFPENAYDPRTDISLQDEHNEATSAIKNAREAIMSLHKKILKEKSSKNLSDWRDTVPKLFAVSTWVGYDLDGRSDISWLDSFRLRLSEKKTSLDLYVKKLTPFLKSHSEVSQIIDELSAERKATEADLARFTKNKDNGFVDAANLLTERQDKLIASKVFAERLRKIAADTQNTEEAIELLVIAGDI
;
A
#
# COMPACT_ATOMS: atom_id res chain seq x y z
N MET A 1 -35.44 -11.36 -10.12
CA MET A 1 -35.77 -10.90 -8.74
C MET A 1 -35.16 -11.88 -7.79
N ILE A 2 -34.10 -11.52 -7.07
CA ILE A 2 -33.56 -12.41 -6.03
C ILE A 2 -34.60 -12.52 -4.96
N ASN A 3 -34.91 -13.74 -4.64
CA ASN A 3 -35.78 -14.05 -3.51
C ASN A 3 -35.09 -13.45 -2.26
N LYS A 4 -35.64 -12.35 -1.73
CA LYS A 4 -35.16 -11.76 -0.45
C LYS A 4 -35.18 -12.83 0.68
N ASP A 5 -35.88 -13.92 0.44
CA ASP A 5 -36.09 -15.05 1.27
C ASP A 5 -34.88 -16.01 1.35
N LEU A 6 -34.03 -16.12 0.29
CA LEU A 6 -32.99 -17.15 0.27
C LEU A 6 -31.91 -16.91 1.35
N HIS A 7 -31.44 -15.67 1.47
CA HIS A 7 -30.45 -15.31 2.49
C HIS A 7 -30.97 -15.58 3.90
N TYR A 8 -32.19 -15.14 4.15
CA TYR A 8 -32.85 -15.34 5.45
C TYR A 8 -33.07 -16.83 5.75
N THR A 9 -33.55 -17.58 4.77
CA THR A 9 -33.77 -19.02 4.88
C THR A 9 -32.47 -19.79 5.19
N LEU A 10 -31.38 -19.49 4.49
CA LEU A 10 -30.08 -20.14 4.75
C LEU A 10 -29.49 -19.73 6.10
N PHE A 11 -29.69 -18.48 6.51
CA PHE A 11 -29.28 -18.03 7.84
C PHE A 11 -30.03 -18.71 8.96
N GLU A 12 -31.37 -18.85 8.87
CA GLU A 12 -32.18 -19.60 9.84
C GLU A 12 -31.76 -21.07 9.92
N LYS A 13 -31.45 -21.69 8.77
CA LYS A 13 -30.96 -23.07 8.75
C LYS A 13 -29.61 -23.18 9.46
N LEU A 14 -28.66 -22.26 9.20
CA LEU A 14 -27.39 -22.26 9.88
C LEU A 14 -27.55 -22.13 11.40
N GLU A 15 -28.42 -21.23 11.86
CA GLU A 15 -28.70 -21.08 13.29
C GLU A 15 -29.35 -22.33 13.90
N ASN A 16 -30.18 -23.00 13.17
CA ASN A 16 -30.77 -24.28 13.61
C ASN A 16 -29.69 -25.38 13.70
N PHE A 17 -28.82 -25.51 12.73
CA PHE A 17 -27.67 -26.43 12.79
C PHE A 17 -26.72 -26.11 13.93
N ARG A 18 -26.44 -24.82 14.19
CA ARG A 18 -25.63 -24.38 15.36
C ARG A 18 -26.28 -24.78 16.70
N LYS A 19 -27.59 -24.67 16.81
CA LYS A 19 -28.31 -25.10 18.02
C LYS A 19 -28.25 -26.63 18.18
N GLN A 20 -28.39 -27.37 17.09
CA GLN A 20 -28.28 -28.84 17.11
C GLN A 20 -26.85 -29.28 17.43
N GLY A 21 -25.85 -28.63 16.86
CA GLY A 21 -24.41 -28.92 17.10
C GLY A 21 -23.97 -28.71 18.54
N LYS A 22 -24.69 -27.91 19.34
CA LYS A 22 -24.42 -27.80 20.79
C LYS A 22 -24.75 -29.11 21.54
N ASN A 23 -25.63 -29.92 20.99
CA ASN A 23 -26.09 -31.17 21.59
C ASN A 23 -25.47 -32.42 20.93
N ILE A 24 -24.83 -32.27 19.77
CA ILE A 24 -24.24 -33.34 18.98
C ILE A 24 -22.80 -32.93 18.62
N SER A 25 -21.83 -33.50 19.32
CA SER A 25 -20.42 -33.12 19.19
C SER A 25 -19.80 -33.35 17.80
N GLU A 26 -20.43 -34.17 16.97
CA GLU A 26 -19.95 -34.53 15.63
C GLU A 26 -20.57 -33.66 14.52
N LEU A 27 -21.59 -32.84 14.83
CA LEU A 27 -22.25 -32.01 13.82
C LEU A 27 -21.50 -30.72 13.59
N ASN A 28 -20.90 -30.57 12.40
CA ASN A 28 -20.39 -29.29 11.95
C ASN A 28 -21.51 -28.49 11.26
N PRO A 29 -21.98 -27.38 11.81
CA PRO A 29 -23.10 -26.61 11.25
C PRO A 29 -22.88 -26.08 9.85
N ILE A 30 -21.62 -25.79 9.50
CA ILE A 30 -21.23 -25.26 8.18
C ILE A 30 -21.32 -26.37 7.14
N LEU A 31 -20.79 -27.57 7.45
CA LEU A 31 -20.89 -28.72 6.56
C LEU A 31 -22.36 -29.15 6.37
N ALA A 32 -23.13 -29.17 7.44
CA ALA A 32 -24.58 -29.48 7.36
C ALA A 32 -25.36 -28.50 6.48
N LEU A 33 -25.01 -27.20 6.53
CA LEU A 33 -25.57 -26.20 5.63
C LEU A 33 -25.09 -26.40 4.17
N ALA A 34 -23.84 -26.73 3.95
CA ALA A 34 -23.30 -27.00 2.62
C ALA A 34 -24.00 -28.21 1.98
N ASP A 35 -24.19 -29.29 2.73
CA ASP A 35 -24.91 -30.49 2.28
C ASP A 35 -26.38 -30.18 1.94
N ASP A 36 -27.05 -29.39 2.77
CA ASP A 36 -28.44 -28.95 2.51
C ASP A 36 -28.52 -28.08 1.24
N ILE A 37 -27.57 -27.18 1.00
CA ILE A 37 -27.49 -26.38 -0.23
C ILE A 37 -27.30 -27.31 -1.45
N CYS A 38 -26.36 -28.26 -1.37
CA CYS A 38 -26.10 -29.21 -2.44
C CYS A 38 -27.37 -30.04 -2.77
N GLU A 39 -28.09 -30.50 -1.76
CA GLU A 39 -29.34 -31.22 -1.95
C GLU A 39 -30.42 -30.35 -2.60
N GLN A 40 -30.56 -29.10 -2.19
CA GLN A 40 -31.52 -28.17 -2.80
C GLN A 40 -31.19 -27.88 -4.27
N ILE A 41 -29.90 -27.78 -4.63
CA ILE A 41 -29.44 -27.63 -6.02
C ILE A 41 -29.82 -28.93 -6.81
N TYR A 42 -29.49 -30.09 -6.25
CA TYR A 42 -29.82 -31.37 -6.89
C TYR A 42 -31.34 -31.53 -7.11
N GLN A 43 -32.15 -31.09 -6.16
CA GLN A 43 -33.61 -31.09 -6.25
C GLN A 43 -34.15 -29.94 -7.13
N LYS A 44 -33.31 -29.11 -7.72
CA LYS A 44 -33.67 -27.95 -8.55
C LYS A 44 -34.57 -26.94 -7.81
N LYS A 45 -34.46 -26.83 -6.50
CA LYS A 45 -35.16 -25.83 -5.68
C LYS A 45 -34.45 -24.48 -5.70
N ILE A 46 -33.14 -24.52 -5.82
CA ILE A 46 -32.27 -23.36 -6.03
C ILE A 46 -31.29 -23.68 -7.17
N SER A 47 -30.80 -22.66 -7.87
CA SER A 47 -29.81 -22.82 -8.92
C SER A 47 -28.42 -22.38 -8.45
N HIS A 48 -27.37 -22.68 -9.21
CA HIS A 48 -26.03 -22.17 -8.96
C HIS A 48 -26.01 -20.65 -9.08
N GLU A 49 -26.74 -20.09 -10.04
CA GLU A 49 -26.86 -18.66 -10.26
C GLU A 49 -27.50 -17.95 -9.06
N ASP A 50 -28.46 -18.58 -8.37
CA ASP A 50 -29.04 -18.02 -7.14
C ASP A 50 -28.00 -17.93 -6.03
N ILE A 51 -27.12 -18.93 -5.91
CA ILE A 51 -26.04 -18.92 -4.93
C ILE A 51 -24.95 -17.88 -5.29
N GLU A 52 -24.53 -17.81 -6.56
CA GLU A 52 -23.56 -16.81 -7.01
C GLU A 52 -24.07 -15.39 -6.75
N LEU A 53 -25.33 -15.15 -7.05
CA LEU A 53 -25.97 -13.86 -6.82
C LEU A 53 -26.07 -13.52 -5.32
N LEU A 54 -26.35 -14.53 -4.48
CA LEU A 54 -26.32 -14.37 -3.03
C LEU A 54 -24.93 -14.02 -2.52
N ILE A 55 -23.90 -14.74 -2.98
CA ILE A 55 -22.49 -14.47 -2.60
C ILE A 55 -22.10 -13.04 -3.02
N THR A 56 -22.44 -12.64 -4.23
CA THR A 56 -22.18 -11.29 -4.75
C THR A 56 -22.80 -10.21 -3.88
N LYS A 57 -24.06 -10.41 -3.48
CA LYS A 57 -24.79 -9.48 -2.62
C LYS A 57 -24.20 -9.42 -1.21
N MET A 58 -23.88 -10.56 -0.62
CA MET A 58 -23.27 -10.65 0.70
C MET A 58 -21.89 -10.00 0.70
N GLY A 59 -21.07 -10.25 -0.34
CA GLY A 59 -19.77 -9.62 -0.52
C GLY A 59 -19.88 -8.09 -0.60
N SER A 60 -20.80 -7.57 -1.41
CA SER A 60 -21.04 -6.13 -1.53
C SER A 60 -21.49 -5.50 -0.21
N GLN A 61 -22.33 -6.19 0.56
CA GLN A 61 -22.77 -5.73 1.88
C GLN A 61 -21.62 -5.74 2.90
N LEU A 62 -20.77 -6.76 2.86
CA LEU A 62 -19.59 -6.87 3.72
C LEU A 62 -18.63 -5.70 3.47
N TRP A 63 -18.37 -5.36 2.21
CA TRP A 63 -17.55 -4.23 1.83
C TRP A 63 -18.15 -2.89 2.30
N SER A 64 -19.47 -2.72 2.17
CA SER A 64 -20.16 -1.53 2.67
C SER A 64 -20.01 -1.39 4.19
N ASN A 65 -20.12 -2.47 4.93
CA ASN A 65 -19.93 -2.48 6.38
C ASN A 65 -18.47 -2.15 6.75
N GLN A 66 -17.49 -2.71 6.03
CA GLN A 66 -16.07 -2.41 6.25
C GLN A 66 -15.75 -0.95 6.01
N ILE A 67 -16.31 -0.33 4.97
CA ILE A 67 -16.16 1.12 4.72
C ILE A 67 -16.72 1.91 5.89
N HIS A 68 -17.91 1.55 6.38
CA HIS A 68 -18.54 2.21 7.51
C HIS A 68 -17.67 2.10 8.77
N ASP A 69 -17.20 0.89 9.09
CA ASP A 69 -16.36 0.64 10.25
C ASP A 69 -15.02 1.38 10.17
N LEU A 70 -14.40 1.41 8.99
CA LEU A 70 -13.14 2.12 8.77
C LEU A 70 -13.35 3.62 9.02
N ARG A 71 -14.44 4.20 8.54
CA ARG A 71 -14.77 5.61 8.74
C ARG A 71 -15.04 5.95 10.19
N VAL A 72 -15.77 5.10 10.90
CA VAL A 72 -16.03 5.27 12.33
C VAL A 72 -14.74 5.18 13.14
N LYS A 73 -13.90 4.16 12.86
CA LYS A 73 -12.64 3.93 13.58
C LYS A 73 -11.59 4.99 13.28
N THR A 74 -11.48 5.44 12.04
CA THR A 74 -10.51 6.48 11.65
C THR A 74 -10.98 7.88 11.97
N GLY A 75 -12.24 8.04 12.38
CA GLY A 75 -12.84 9.37 12.56
C GLY A 75 -12.81 10.15 11.24
N ALA A 76 -13.04 9.48 10.11
CA ALA A 76 -12.95 10.07 8.77
C ALA A 76 -13.95 11.23 8.55
N GLU A 77 -14.92 11.41 9.43
CA GLU A 77 -15.71 12.64 9.53
C GLU A 77 -14.92 13.79 10.17
N LYS A 78 -13.88 13.47 10.93
CA LYS A 78 -12.89 14.44 11.39
C LYS A 78 -11.74 14.40 10.42
N ASN A 79 -11.63 15.42 9.61
CA ASN A 79 -10.47 15.67 8.76
C ASN A 79 -9.18 15.36 9.57
N ILE A 80 -8.21 14.68 8.97
CA ILE A 80 -6.88 14.44 9.55
C ILE A 80 -6.34 15.74 10.20
N GLU A 81 -6.62 16.89 9.62
CA GLU A 81 -6.29 18.20 10.16
C GLU A 81 -6.91 18.47 11.54
N THR A 82 -8.16 18.08 11.75
CA THR A 82 -8.83 18.22 13.06
C THR A 82 -8.25 17.26 14.10
N LEU A 83 -7.89 16.04 13.69
CA LEU A 83 -7.24 15.07 14.57
C LEU A 83 -5.83 15.50 14.97
N LEU A 84 -5.09 16.11 14.04
CA LEU A 84 -3.75 16.62 14.27
C LEU A 84 -3.77 17.94 15.07
N ALA A 85 -4.79 18.78 14.93
CA ALA A 85 -4.96 19.99 15.71
C ALA A 85 -5.26 19.71 17.19
N ALA A 86 -5.79 18.53 17.52
CA ALA A 86 -6.06 18.12 18.90
C ALA A 86 -4.82 17.74 19.73
N LYS A 87 -3.63 17.64 19.08
CA LYS A 87 -2.37 17.29 19.73
C LYS A 87 -1.31 18.33 19.43
N ASP A 88 -0.43 18.60 20.39
CA ASP A 88 0.73 19.45 20.17
C ASP A 88 1.77 18.72 19.30
N LEU A 89 1.66 18.88 17.98
CA LEU A 89 2.55 18.24 17.00
C LEU A 89 4.00 18.66 17.16
N ALA A 90 4.26 19.82 17.76
CA ALA A 90 5.61 20.29 18.00
C ALA A 90 6.38 19.40 18.99
N LEU A 91 5.67 18.70 19.89
CA LEU A 91 6.28 17.79 20.86
C LEU A 91 6.56 16.39 20.31
N VAL A 92 6.15 16.10 19.08
CA VAL A 92 6.38 14.77 18.48
C VAL A 92 7.86 14.61 18.11
N ASP A 93 8.51 13.57 18.66
CA ASP A 93 9.85 13.16 18.20
C ASP A 93 9.72 12.43 16.86
N VAL A 94 10.09 13.12 15.78
CA VAL A 94 10.02 12.58 14.42
C VAL A 94 11.32 11.89 13.98
N SER A 95 12.35 11.87 14.82
CA SER A 95 13.67 11.33 14.46
C SER A 95 13.73 9.80 14.45
N LYS A 96 12.71 9.13 15.00
CA LYS A 96 12.65 7.68 15.16
C LYS A 96 11.42 7.10 14.49
N THR A 97 11.61 5.98 13.79
CA THR A 97 10.50 5.20 13.25
C THR A 97 9.74 4.51 14.39
N ILE A 98 8.47 4.84 14.54
CA ILE A 98 7.57 4.27 15.54
C ILE A 98 6.62 3.23 14.95
N TYR A 99 6.45 3.23 13.64
CA TYR A 99 5.57 2.30 12.95
C TYR A 99 6.09 1.95 11.56
N HIS A 100 6.03 0.67 11.22
CA HIS A 100 6.38 0.15 9.91
C HIS A 100 5.20 -0.64 9.35
N ALA A 101 4.63 -0.18 8.24
CA ALA A 101 3.58 -0.88 7.53
C ALA A 101 4.17 -1.71 6.38
N VAL A 102 3.81 -3.00 6.36
CA VAL A 102 4.17 -3.90 5.26
C VAL A 102 2.92 -4.16 4.43
N PHE A 103 2.95 -3.75 3.18
CA PHE A 103 1.85 -3.95 2.24
C PHE A 103 1.98 -5.33 1.61
N THR A 104 0.88 -6.10 1.69
CA THR A 104 0.74 -7.41 1.06
C THR A 104 -0.44 -7.36 0.10
N ALA A 105 -0.44 -8.21 -0.94
CA ALA A 105 -1.48 -8.18 -1.96
C ALA A 105 -2.72 -9.05 -1.62
N HIS A 106 -2.63 -9.88 -0.58
CA HIS A 106 -3.55 -10.97 -0.28
C HIS A 106 -5.06 -10.65 -0.18
N PRO A 107 -5.52 -9.52 0.37
CA PRO A 107 -6.95 -9.44 0.72
C PRO A 107 -7.85 -8.95 -0.40
N VAL A 108 -7.36 -8.55 -1.56
CA VAL A 108 -8.13 -7.70 -2.48
C VAL A 108 -8.50 -8.38 -3.77
N PHE A 109 -8.25 -9.69 -3.89
CA PHE A 109 -8.53 -10.45 -5.12
C PHE A 109 -10.02 -10.70 -5.38
N SER A 110 -10.86 -10.46 -4.38
CA SER A 110 -12.32 -10.50 -4.52
C SER A 110 -12.93 -9.27 -5.19
N LEU A 111 -12.11 -8.28 -5.52
CA LEU A 111 -12.55 -7.04 -6.19
C LEU A 111 -11.67 -6.70 -7.39
N SER A 112 -12.28 -6.15 -8.43
CA SER A 112 -11.52 -5.53 -9.52
C SER A 112 -10.73 -4.33 -9.01
N ALA A 113 -9.63 -3.96 -9.68
CA ALA A 113 -8.84 -2.77 -9.34
C ALA A 113 -9.70 -1.50 -9.30
N THR A 114 -10.66 -1.37 -10.23
CA THR A 114 -11.61 -0.26 -10.28
C THR A 114 -12.48 -0.19 -9.03
N ASN A 115 -12.99 -1.32 -8.56
CA ASN A 115 -13.83 -1.37 -7.37
C ASN A 115 -13.02 -1.15 -6.08
N SER A 116 -11.77 -1.63 -6.02
CA SER A 116 -10.85 -1.32 -4.94
C SER A 116 -10.57 0.19 -4.82
N CYS A 117 -10.34 0.88 -5.95
CA CYS A 117 -10.19 2.34 -5.97
C CYS A 117 -11.46 3.05 -5.49
N LYS A 118 -12.65 2.61 -5.93
CA LYS A 118 -13.93 3.18 -5.46
C LYS A 118 -14.10 3.00 -3.95
N LEU A 119 -13.74 1.84 -3.40
CA LEU A 119 -13.77 1.60 -1.95
C LEU A 119 -12.86 2.57 -1.20
N ALA A 120 -11.62 2.74 -1.66
CA ALA A 120 -10.68 3.67 -1.05
C ALA A 120 -11.20 5.12 -1.08
N GLU A 121 -11.77 5.55 -2.23
CA GLU A 121 -12.40 6.86 -2.35
C GLU A 121 -13.60 7.03 -1.40
N MET A 122 -14.46 6.01 -1.28
CA MET A 122 -15.62 6.05 -0.40
C MET A 122 -15.21 6.10 1.06
N ALA A 123 -14.16 5.38 1.45
CA ALA A 123 -13.63 5.42 2.81
C ALA A 123 -13.06 6.80 3.19
N GLY A 124 -12.57 7.57 2.21
CA GLY A 124 -12.03 8.92 2.41
C GLY A 124 -13.04 10.07 2.32
N LYS A 125 -14.29 9.81 1.90
CA LYS A 125 -15.31 10.87 1.69
C LYS A 125 -16.34 10.91 2.80
N SER A 126 -16.87 12.13 3.09
CA SER A 126 -17.90 12.34 4.12
C SER A 126 -19.27 11.76 3.73
N LEU A 127 -19.56 11.64 2.43
CA LEU A 127 -20.82 11.11 1.92
C LEU A 127 -20.66 9.67 1.47
N VAL A 128 -21.36 8.76 2.13
CA VAL A 128 -21.41 7.34 1.73
C VAL A 128 -22.54 7.13 0.75
N LYS A 129 -22.18 6.84 -0.49
CA LYS A 129 -23.10 6.13 -1.37
C LYS A 129 -22.99 4.64 -1.06
N PRO A 130 -24.07 3.87 -1.06
CA PRO A 130 -23.97 2.43 -0.90
C PRO A 130 -23.05 1.84 -1.97
N PHE A 131 -22.23 0.89 -1.58
CA PHE A 131 -21.37 0.18 -2.53
C PHE A 131 -22.30 -0.58 -3.51
N PRO A 132 -22.01 -0.60 -4.81
CA PRO A 132 -22.88 -1.23 -5.81
C PRO A 132 -23.17 -2.69 -5.45
N GLU A 133 -24.43 -3.11 -5.54
CA GLU A 133 -24.86 -4.46 -5.17
C GLU A 133 -24.15 -5.57 -5.97
N ASN A 134 -23.65 -5.26 -7.16
CA ASN A 134 -22.97 -6.20 -8.06
C ASN A 134 -21.45 -5.92 -8.13
N ALA A 135 -20.86 -5.37 -7.08
CA ALA A 135 -19.44 -5.00 -7.08
C ALA A 135 -18.50 -6.16 -6.73
N TYR A 136 -19.03 -7.28 -6.27
CA TYR A 136 -18.24 -8.48 -6.06
C TYR A 136 -17.88 -9.09 -7.42
N ASP A 137 -16.65 -8.86 -7.82
CA ASP A 137 -16.08 -9.29 -9.10
C ASP A 137 -14.70 -9.88 -8.81
N PRO A 138 -14.65 -11.17 -8.42
CA PRO A 138 -13.40 -11.81 -8.07
C PRO A 138 -12.50 -11.90 -9.30
N ARG A 139 -11.25 -11.52 -9.13
CA ARG A 139 -10.23 -11.65 -10.16
C ARG A 139 -9.71 -13.08 -10.20
N THR A 140 -9.71 -13.69 -11.38
CA THR A 140 -9.28 -15.09 -11.58
C THR A 140 -7.83 -15.19 -12.06
N ASP A 141 -7.34 -14.20 -12.82
CA ASP A 141 -6.05 -14.24 -13.49
C ASP A 141 -5.13 -13.12 -12.99
N ILE A 142 -4.68 -13.24 -11.73
CA ILE A 142 -3.80 -12.26 -11.11
C ILE A 142 -2.37 -12.72 -11.28
N SER A 143 -1.57 -11.92 -11.99
CA SER A 143 -0.14 -12.15 -12.11
C SER A 143 0.62 -11.54 -10.94
N LEU A 144 1.84 -12.03 -10.67
CA LEU A 144 2.76 -11.42 -9.71
C LEU A 144 3.01 -9.93 -10.01
N GLN A 145 3.00 -9.56 -11.30
CA GLN A 145 3.17 -8.16 -11.71
C GLN A 145 1.97 -7.30 -11.30
N ASP A 146 0.75 -7.83 -11.36
CA ASP A 146 -0.46 -7.12 -10.92
C ASP A 146 -0.43 -6.91 -9.41
N GLU A 147 -0.07 -7.95 -8.65
CA GLU A 147 0.11 -7.87 -7.20
C GLU A 147 1.13 -6.78 -6.82
N HIS A 148 2.28 -6.79 -7.48
CA HIS A 148 3.35 -5.83 -7.23
C HIS A 148 2.95 -4.39 -7.61
N ASN A 149 2.25 -4.20 -8.72
CA ASN A 149 1.77 -2.89 -9.15
C ASN A 149 0.78 -2.28 -8.15
N GLU A 150 -0.12 -3.10 -7.59
CA GLU A 150 -1.06 -2.65 -6.58
C GLU A 150 -0.38 -2.31 -5.25
N ALA A 151 0.53 -3.17 -4.78
CA ALA A 151 1.32 -2.90 -3.59
C ALA A 151 2.15 -1.61 -3.75
N THR A 152 2.80 -1.43 -4.89
CA THR A 152 3.60 -0.24 -5.19
C THR A 152 2.73 1.02 -5.25
N SER A 153 1.52 0.92 -5.82
CA SER A 153 0.56 2.04 -5.83
C SER A 153 0.11 2.42 -4.42
N ALA A 154 -0.19 1.43 -3.57
CA ALA A 154 -0.55 1.67 -2.17
C ALA A 154 0.61 2.30 -1.39
N ILE A 155 1.84 1.82 -1.58
CA ILE A 155 3.06 2.40 -0.97
C ILE A 155 3.24 3.84 -1.41
N LYS A 156 3.06 4.15 -2.69
CA LYS A 156 3.17 5.53 -3.20
C LYS A 156 2.20 6.45 -2.49
N ASN A 157 0.93 6.07 -2.36
CA ASN A 157 -0.08 6.86 -1.66
C ASN A 157 0.24 7.01 -0.17
N ALA A 158 0.72 5.95 0.48
CA ALA A 158 1.14 6.00 1.88
C ALA A 158 2.34 6.94 2.08
N ARG A 159 3.36 6.91 1.20
CA ARG A 159 4.51 7.82 1.24
C ARG A 159 4.07 9.28 1.10
N GLU A 160 3.18 9.60 0.17
CA GLU A 160 2.65 10.96 0.01
C GLU A 160 1.92 11.46 1.27
N ALA A 161 1.13 10.59 1.92
CA ALA A 161 0.47 10.91 3.17
C ALA A 161 1.47 11.12 4.33
N ILE A 162 2.48 10.27 4.43
CA ILE A 162 3.55 10.37 5.42
C ILE A 162 4.35 11.66 5.22
N MET A 163 4.74 11.99 4.00
CA MET A 163 5.43 13.25 3.69
C MET A 163 4.59 14.47 4.07
N SER A 164 3.29 14.44 3.80
CA SER A 164 2.36 15.51 4.19
C SER A 164 2.27 15.67 5.70
N LEU A 165 2.25 14.55 6.45
CA LEU A 165 2.27 14.56 7.91
C LEU A 165 3.59 15.13 8.45
N HIS A 166 4.73 14.67 7.94
CA HIS A 166 6.05 15.18 8.32
C HIS A 166 6.16 16.68 8.07
N LYS A 167 5.71 17.15 6.89
CA LYS A 167 5.66 18.58 6.56
C LYS A 167 4.87 19.38 7.59
N LYS A 168 3.71 18.88 8.01
CA LYS A 168 2.87 19.52 9.02
C LYS A 168 3.57 19.63 10.37
N ILE A 169 4.19 18.53 10.83
CA ILE A 169 4.92 18.49 12.09
C ILE A 169 6.09 19.49 12.07
N LEU A 170 6.88 19.50 10.99
CA LEU A 170 8.02 20.43 10.88
C LEU A 170 7.55 21.90 10.80
N LYS A 171 6.40 22.19 10.17
CA LYS A 171 5.81 23.54 10.19
C LYS A 171 5.43 23.97 11.61
N GLU A 172 4.82 23.10 12.40
CA GLU A 172 4.49 23.39 13.80
C GLU A 172 5.75 23.59 14.65
N LYS A 173 6.76 22.75 14.48
CA LYS A 173 8.07 22.92 15.16
C LYS A 173 8.73 24.23 14.79
N SER A 174 8.74 24.60 13.52
CA SER A 174 9.29 25.86 13.02
C SER A 174 8.54 27.08 13.56
N SER A 175 7.21 27.05 13.58
CA SER A 175 6.39 28.16 14.07
C SER A 175 6.60 28.47 15.56
N LYS A 176 6.96 27.43 16.33
CA LYS A 176 7.28 27.55 17.76
C LYS A 176 8.78 27.83 18.02
N ASN A 177 9.57 28.06 16.98
CA ASN A 177 11.01 28.31 17.05
C ASN A 177 11.78 27.26 17.86
N LEU A 178 11.39 26.00 17.76
CA LEU A 178 12.13 24.90 18.40
C LEU A 178 13.51 24.76 17.71
N SER A 179 14.57 24.78 18.48
CA SER A 179 15.96 24.90 17.99
C SER A 179 16.45 23.73 17.14
N ASP A 180 15.80 22.58 17.25
CA ASP A 180 16.22 21.31 16.64
C ASP A 180 15.51 20.95 15.33
N TRP A 181 14.50 21.72 14.91
CA TRP A 181 13.70 21.32 13.75
C TRP A 181 14.48 21.27 12.44
N ARG A 182 15.47 22.16 12.25
CA ARG A 182 16.31 22.19 11.03
C ARG A 182 17.30 21.02 10.93
N ASP A 183 17.63 20.44 12.06
CA ASP A 183 18.56 19.31 12.15
C ASP A 183 17.83 17.96 12.18
N THR A 184 16.51 17.97 12.20
CA THR A 184 15.70 16.77 12.34
C THR A 184 15.23 16.26 11.00
N VAL A 185 15.75 15.09 10.58
CA VAL A 185 15.21 14.33 9.43
C VAL A 185 14.03 13.49 9.92
N PRO A 186 12.81 13.72 9.42
CA PRO A 186 11.63 13.03 9.91
C PRO A 186 11.57 11.58 9.41
N LYS A 187 11.33 10.61 10.32
CA LYS A 187 11.33 9.16 10.06
C LYS A 187 10.22 8.41 10.79
N LEU A 188 9.12 9.06 11.16
CA LEU A 188 8.08 8.46 11.98
C LEU A 188 7.52 7.13 11.45
N PHE A 189 7.37 7.03 10.14
CA PHE A 189 6.76 5.88 9.50
C PHE A 189 7.66 5.34 8.40
N ALA A 190 7.72 4.02 8.31
CA ALA A 190 8.30 3.30 7.20
C ALA A 190 7.23 2.46 6.50
N VAL A 191 7.36 2.30 5.21
CA VAL A 191 6.48 1.45 4.38
C VAL A 191 7.32 0.54 3.50
N SER A 192 6.87 -0.70 3.36
CA SER A 192 7.50 -1.68 2.49
C SER A 192 6.47 -2.65 1.92
N THR A 193 6.90 -3.52 1.02
CA THR A 193 6.15 -4.68 0.57
C THR A 193 7.03 -5.91 0.56
N TRP A 194 6.45 -7.07 0.69
CA TRP A 194 7.13 -8.34 0.43
C TRP A 194 6.59 -9.05 -0.81
N VAL A 195 5.70 -8.41 -1.55
CA VAL A 195 5.17 -8.97 -2.79
C VAL A 195 6.32 -9.23 -3.76
N GLY A 196 6.46 -10.50 -4.18
CA GLY A 196 7.56 -10.95 -5.02
C GLY A 196 8.84 -11.37 -4.26
N TYR A 197 8.84 -11.32 -2.92
CA TYR A 197 9.97 -11.73 -2.08
C TYR A 197 9.66 -12.95 -1.21
N ASP A 198 8.39 -13.25 -1.02
CA ASP A 198 7.95 -14.45 -0.31
C ASP A 198 7.96 -15.62 -1.26
N LEU A 199 8.98 -16.46 -1.13
CA LEU A 199 9.18 -17.65 -1.95
C LEU A 199 8.54 -18.91 -1.34
N ASP A 200 8.02 -18.81 -0.11
CA ASP A 200 7.44 -19.94 0.58
C ASP A 200 6.07 -20.30 -0.01
N GLY A 201 5.96 -21.54 -0.49
CA GLY A 201 4.73 -22.04 -1.11
C GLY A 201 4.37 -21.45 -2.48
N ARG A 202 5.22 -20.60 -3.07
CA ARG A 202 5.01 -19.95 -4.38
C ARG A 202 5.96 -20.52 -5.43
N SER A 203 5.45 -21.33 -6.36
CA SER A 203 6.22 -21.87 -7.49
C SER A 203 6.36 -20.90 -8.67
N ASP A 204 5.58 -19.81 -8.66
CA ASP A 204 5.55 -18.77 -9.69
C ASP A 204 6.53 -17.62 -9.44
N ILE A 205 7.21 -17.59 -8.28
CA ILE A 205 8.20 -16.58 -7.93
C ILE A 205 9.61 -17.18 -7.96
N SER A 206 10.46 -16.63 -8.78
CA SER A 206 11.89 -16.94 -8.79
C SER A 206 12.71 -15.81 -8.15
N TRP A 207 13.96 -16.10 -7.76
CA TRP A 207 14.90 -15.08 -7.28
C TRP A 207 15.11 -13.97 -8.34
N LEU A 208 15.02 -14.31 -9.62
CA LEU A 208 15.16 -13.36 -10.72
C LEU A 208 13.97 -12.40 -10.77
N ASP A 209 12.75 -12.88 -10.49
CA ASP A 209 11.57 -12.03 -10.39
C ASP A 209 11.70 -11.06 -9.22
N SER A 210 12.10 -11.55 -8.04
CA SER A 210 12.38 -10.70 -6.87
C SER A 210 13.41 -9.61 -7.18
N PHE A 211 14.49 -9.98 -7.88
CA PHE A 211 15.54 -9.04 -8.26
C PHE A 211 15.05 -7.96 -9.24
N ARG A 212 14.25 -8.35 -10.23
CA ARG A 212 13.63 -7.42 -11.20
C ARG A 212 12.64 -6.47 -10.53
N LEU A 213 11.81 -6.98 -9.64
CA LEU A 213 10.87 -6.15 -8.88
C LEU A 213 11.62 -5.13 -8.03
N ARG A 214 12.73 -5.54 -7.38
CA ARG A 214 13.58 -4.62 -6.60
C ARG A 214 14.19 -3.52 -7.45
N LEU A 215 14.67 -3.83 -8.65
CA LEU A 215 15.17 -2.81 -9.59
C LEU A 215 14.05 -1.86 -10.04
N SER A 216 12.84 -2.37 -10.25
CA SER A 216 11.68 -1.55 -10.60
C SER A 216 11.29 -0.59 -9.49
N GLU A 217 11.26 -1.05 -8.23
CA GLU A 217 11.02 -0.22 -7.05
C GLU A 217 12.08 0.86 -6.88
N LYS A 218 13.36 0.50 -7.06
CA LYS A 218 14.48 1.44 -7.04
C LYS A 218 14.30 2.52 -8.10
N LYS A 219 14.01 2.15 -9.34
CA LYS A 219 13.75 3.10 -10.43
C LYS A 219 12.62 4.06 -10.08
N THR A 220 11.50 3.53 -9.58
CA THR A 220 10.33 4.33 -9.19
C THR A 220 10.66 5.32 -8.08
N SER A 221 11.47 4.92 -7.10
CA SER A 221 11.91 5.81 -6.02
C SER A 221 12.83 6.90 -6.54
N LEU A 222 13.78 6.58 -7.43
CA LEU A 222 14.67 7.56 -8.07
C LEU A 222 13.88 8.57 -8.92
N ASP A 223 12.89 8.13 -9.69
CA ASP A 223 11.98 9.02 -10.44
C ASP A 223 11.25 10.01 -9.51
N LEU A 224 10.76 9.52 -8.37
CA LEU A 224 10.09 10.36 -7.38
C LEU A 224 11.03 11.42 -6.81
N TYR A 225 12.24 11.06 -6.42
CA TYR A 225 13.21 12.00 -5.82
C TYR A 225 13.67 13.05 -6.82
N VAL A 226 14.00 12.67 -8.06
CA VAL A 226 14.33 13.62 -9.13
C VAL A 226 13.18 14.61 -9.32
N LYS A 227 11.93 14.12 -9.41
CA LYS A 227 10.75 14.97 -9.57
C LYS A 227 10.57 15.93 -8.39
N LYS A 228 10.73 15.45 -7.15
CA LYS A 228 10.56 16.26 -5.92
C LYS A 228 11.65 17.31 -5.74
N LEU A 229 12.88 17.03 -6.19
CA LEU A 229 14.01 17.94 -6.07
C LEU A 229 14.08 18.97 -7.19
N THR A 230 13.49 18.70 -8.37
CA THR A 230 13.53 19.61 -9.53
C THR A 230 13.11 21.07 -9.23
N PRO A 231 12.09 21.35 -8.38
CA PRO A 231 11.71 22.72 -8.05
C PRO A 231 12.84 23.54 -7.39
N PHE A 232 13.82 22.89 -6.73
CA PHE A 232 14.88 23.54 -5.98
C PHE A 232 16.14 23.83 -6.79
N LEU A 233 16.18 23.44 -8.08
CA LEU A 233 17.34 23.64 -8.98
C LEU A 233 17.80 25.09 -9.07
N LYS A 234 16.85 26.05 -9.01
CA LYS A 234 17.15 27.47 -9.13
C LYS A 234 17.63 28.08 -7.82
N SER A 235 17.24 27.51 -6.70
CA SER A 235 17.53 28.04 -5.37
C SER A 235 18.85 27.48 -4.79
N HIS A 236 19.23 26.25 -5.19
CA HIS A 236 20.35 25.55 -4.58
C HIS A 236 21.20 24.81 -5.63
N SER A 237 22.41 25.28 -5.87
CA SER A 237 23.34 24.66 -6.82
C SER A 237 23.73 23.24 -6.47
N GLU A 238 23.81 22.90 -5.16
CA GLU A 238 24.13 21.55 -4.70
C GLU A 238 23.01 20.56 -5.00
N VAL A 239 21.75 21.02 -5.07
CA VAL A 239 20.62 20.16 -5.47
C VAL A 239 20.77 19.71 -6.93
N SER A 240 21.36 20.53 -7.80
CA SER A 240 21.65 20.13 -9.18
C SER A 240 22.54 18.90 -9.23
N GLN A 241 23.62 18.88 -8.45
CA GLN A 241 24.54 17.73 -8.40
C GLN A 241 23.83 16.46 -7.89
N ILE A 242 22.97 16.58 -6.87
CA ILE A 242 22.19 15.46 -6.35
C ILE A 242 21.26 14.92 -7.44
N ILE A 243 20.56 15.78 -8.17
CA ILE A 243 19.68 15.39 -9.27
C ILE A 243 20.46 14.70 -10.39
N ASP A 244 21.65 15.20 -10.75
CA ASP A 244 22.49 14.58 -11.78
C ASP A 244 22.91 13.17 -11.37
N GLU A 245 23.34 12.98 -10.12
CA GLU A 245 23.71 11.67 -9.56
C GLU A 245 22.50 10.70 -9.52
N LEU A 246 21.34 11.16 -9.03
CA LEU A 246 20.11 10.36 -9.01
C LEU A 246 19.64 10.01 -10.43
N SER A 247 19.77 10.93 -11.37
CA SER A 247 19.39 10.73 -12.78
C SER A 247 20.32 9.74 -13.47
N ALA A 248 21.61 9.78 -13.17
CA ALA A 248 22.60 8.82 -13.68
C ALA A 248 22.28 7.42 -13.13
N GLU A 249 22.02 7.31 -11.81
CA GLU A 249 21.65 6.05 -11.17
C GLU A 249 20.31 5.49 -11.70
N ARG A 250 19.34 6.35 -11.97
CA ARG A 250 18.07 5.98 -12.61
C ARG A 250 18.27 5.36 -13.99
N LYS A 251 19.09 6.04 -14.85
CA LYS A 251 19.41 5.53 -16.19
C LYS A 251 20.12 4.18 -16.13
N ALA A 252 21.06 4.04 -15.21
CA ALA A 252 21.78 2.80 -14.99
C ALA A 252 20.85 1.68 -14.51
N THR A 253 19.95 1.96 -13.56
CA THR A 253 18.94 1.00 -13.08
C THR A 253 17.97 0.58 -14.18
N GLU A 254 17.60 1.50 -15.09
CA GLU A 254 16.75 1.20 -16.25
C GLU A 254 17.46 0.29 -17.26
N ALA A 255 18.74 0.51 -17.50
CA ALA A 255 19.55 -0.36 -18.36
C ALA A 255 19.70 -1.77 -17.75
N ASP A 256 19.91 -1.87 -16.43
CA ASP A 256 19.98 -3.15 -15.72
C ASP A 256 18.64 -3.90 -15.81
N LEU A 257 17.52 -3.19 -15.59
CA LEU A 257 16.19 -3.79 -15.69
C LEU A 257 15.94 -4.34 -17.10
N ALA A 258 16.34 -3.62 -18.14
CA ALA A 258 16.24 -4.06 -19.53
C ALA A 258 17.11 -5.31 -19.82
N ARG A 259 18.31 -5.39 -19.23
CA ARG A 259 19.22 -6.53 -19.33
C ARG A 259 18.57 -7.79 -18.78
N PHE A 260 18.01 -7.73 -17.57
CA PHE A 260 17.32 -8.87 -16.93
C PHE A 260 16.00 -9.27 -17.59
N THR A 261 15.36 -8.37 -18.32
CA THR A 261 14.12 -8.68 -19.05
C THR A 261 14.38 -9.49 -20.32
N LYS A 262 15.54 -9.30 -20.96
CA LYS A 262 15.88 -9.92 -22.24
C LYS A 262 16.53 -11.30 -22.11
N ASN A 263 17.21 -11.60 -21.02
CA ASN A 263 18.11 -12.75 -20.92
C ASN A 263 17.75 -13.62 -19.72
N LYS A 264 16.81 -14.55 -19.89
CA LYS A 264 16.38 -15.45 -18.82
C LYS A 264 17.43 -16.53 -18.49
N ASP A 265 18.22 -16.97 -19.49
CA ASP A 265 19.12 -18.13 -19.35
C ASP A 265 20.44 -17.80 -18.63
N ASN A 266 20.88 -16.54 -18.65
CA ASN A 266 22.12 -16.08 -18.01
C ASN A 266 21.88 -15.17 -16.78
N GLY A 267 20.67 -15.14 -16.24
CA GLY A 267 20.26 -14.20 -15.20
C GLY A 267 21.19 -14.18 -13.98
N PHE A 268 21.70 -15.35 -13.55
CA PHE A 268 22.60 -15.43 -12.40
C PHE A 268 23.96 -14.77 -12.67
N VAL A 269 24.56 -15.06 -13.84
CA VAL A 269 25.84 -14.45 -14.26
C VAL A 269 25.70 -12.94 -14.42
N ASP A 270 24.60 -12.52 -15.03
CA ASP A 270 24.30 -11.10 -15.22
C ASP A 270 24.11 -10.37 -13.89
N ALA A 271 23.43 -10.98 -12.90
CA ALA A 271 23.28 -10.43 -11.58
C ALA A 271 24.63 -10.33 -10.82
N ALA A 272 25.44 -11.37 -10.87
CA ALA A 272 26.76 -11.39 -10.26
C ALA A 272 27.68 -10.29 -10.85
N ASN A 273 27.68 -10.18 -12.18
CA ASN A 273 28.45 -9.15 -12.89
C ASN A 273 27.96 -7.75 -12.51
N LEU A 274 26.63 -7.52 -12.46
CA LEU A 274 26.06 -6.25 -12.04
C LEU A 274 26.52 -5.84 -10.65
N LEU A 275 26.42 -6.76 -9.68
CA LEU A 275 26.81 -6.47 -8.30
C LEU A 275 28.30 -6.12 -8.22
N THR A 276 29.16 -6.82 -8.98
CA THR A 276 30.59 -6.54 -9.05
C THR A 276 30.87 -5.18 -9.71
N GLU A 277 30.24 -4.90 -10.84
CA GLU A 277 30.40 -3.63 -11.59
C GLU A 277 29.95 -2.41 -10.79
N ARG A 278 29.01 -2.60 -9.86
CA ARG A 278 28.38 -1.54 -9.08
C ARG A 278 28.92 -1.38 -7.68
N GLN A 279 29.76 -2.29 -7.20
CA GLN A 279 30.21 -2.34 -5.81
C GLN A 279 30.77 -1.01 -5.32
N ASP A 280 31.59 -0.34 -6.14
CA ASP A 280 32.25 0.91 -5.80
C ASP A 280 31.44 2.17 -6.19
N LYS A 281 30.28 1.99 -6.84
CA LYS A 281 29.45 3.08 -7.36
C LYS A 281 28.15 3.27 -6.60
N LEU A 282 27.86 2.39 -5.64
CA LEU A 282 26.65 2.47 -4.83
C LEU A 282 26.79 3.58 -3.79
N ILE A 283 26.03 4.65 -3.95
CA ILE A 283 25.91 5.69 -2.94
C ILE A 283 24.76 5.30 -2.01
N ALA A 284 25.07 5.16 -0.73
CA ALA A 284 24.04 4.84 0.28
C ALA A 284 23.02 5.97 0.36
N SER A 285 21.74 5.62 0.44
CA SER A 285 20.62 6.58 0.58
C SER A 285 20.85 7.58 1.73
N LYS A 286 21.45 7.11 2.82
CA LYS A 286 21.85 7.94 3.97
C LYS A 286 22.75 9.13 3.57
N VAL A 287 23.62 8.98 2.56
CA VAL A 287 24.49 10.07 2.10
C VAL A 287 23.67 11.17 1.43
N PHE A 288 22.70 10.81 0.60
CA PHE A 288 21.80 11.78 -0.02
C PHE A 288 20.93 12.48 1.04
N ALA A 289 20.37 11.76 1.97
CA ALA A 289 19.56 12.31 3.05
C ALA A 289 20.36 13.34 3.87
N GLU A 290 21.62 13.02 4.21
CA GLU A 290 22.50 13.93 4.96
C GLU A 290 22.89 15.18 4.16
N ARG A 291 23.12 15.07 2.85
CA ARG A 291 23.38 16.23 1.98
C ARG A 291 22.17 17.16 1.94
N LEU A 292 20.95 16.60 1.77
CA LEU A 292 19.71 17.38 1.78
C LEU A 292 19.46 18.05 3.13
N ARG A 293 19.76 17.36 4.23
CA ARG A 293 19.70 17.94 5.58
C ARG A 293 20.61 19.16 5.73
N LYS A 294 21.86 19.07 5.24
CA LYS A 294 22.81 20.20 5.27
C LYS A 294 22.29 21.39 4.46
N ILE A 295 21.81 21.14 3.23
CA ILE A 295 21.22 22.20 2.39
C ILE A 295 20.02 22.85 3.12
N ALA A 296 19.17 22.05 3.76
CA ALA A 296 18.04 22.55 4.53
C ALA A 296 18.46 23.42 5.73
N ALA A 297 19.53 23.05 6.42
CA ALA A 297 20.07 23.82 7.55
C ALA A 297 20.55 25.21 7.11
N ASP A 298 21.20 25.32 5.93
CA ASP A 298 21.75 26.55 5.37
C ASP A 298 20.69 27.40 4.63
N THR A 299 19.51 26.84 4.36
CA THR A 299 18.44 27.49 3.59
C THR A 299 17.73 28.54 4.42
N GLN A 300 17.65 29.80 3.94
CA GLN A 300 16.94 30.89 4.60
C GLN A 300 15.41 30.72 4.50
N ASN A 301 14.91 30.20 3.39
CA ASN A 301 13.50 29.95 3.18
C ASN A 301 13.03 28.73 4.01
N THR A 302 12.24 29.01 5.03
CA THR A 302 11.70 27.98 5.94
C THR A 302 10.88 26.91 5.22
N GLU A 303 10.08 27.26 4.23
CA GLU A 303 9.25 26.32 3.48
C GLU A 303 10.14 25.36 2.63
N GLU A 304 11.16 25.90 1.96
CA GLU A 304 12.13 25.09 1.22
C GLU A 304 12.94 24.16 2.14
N ALA A 305 13.37 24.66 3.30
CA ALA A 305 14.08 23.85 4.29
C ALA A 305 13.22 22.66 4.76
N ILE A 306 11.94 22.89 5.05
CA ILE A 306 10.99 21.84 5.45
C ILE A 306 10.82 20.80 4.34
N GLU A 307 10.63 21.24 3.09
CA GLU A 307 10.48 20.31 1.96
C GLU A 307 11.72 19.44 1.77
N LEU A 308 12.92 20.02 1.84
CA LEU A 308 14.18 19.28 1.73
C LEU A 308 14.35 18.25 2.84
N LEU A 309 13.99 18.59 4.09
CA LEU A 309 14.01 17.65 5.23
C LEU A 309 12.98 16.51 5.05
N VAL A 310 11.79 16.83 4.55
CA VAL A 310 10.76 15.81 4.27
C VAL A 310 11.23 14.84 3.19
N ILE A 311 11.87 15.32 2.13
CA ILE A 311 12.46 14.47 1.09
C ILE A 311 13.60 13.63 1.66
N ALA A 312 14.48 14.23 2.49
CA ALA A 312 15.56 13.50 3.16
C ALA A 312 15.05 12.37 4.07
N GLY A 313 13.89 12.55 4.69
CA GLY A 313 13.26 11.53 5.56
C GLY A 313 12.58 10.40 4.80
N ASP A 314 12.26 10.60 3.54
CA ASP A 314 11.64 9.60 2.68
C ASP A 314 12.68 8.77 1.88
N ILE A 315 13.93 9.27 1.75
CA ILE A 315 15.08 8.56 1.16
C ILE A 315 15.61 7.45 2.10
#